data_cc9a6e7335af1a6b7bb72c61a170a444
#
_entry.id   cc9a6e7335af1a6b7bb72c61a170a444
#
_cell.length_a   1.000
_cell.length_b   1.000
_cell.length_c   1.000
_cell.angle_alpha   90.00
_cell.angle_beta   90.00
_cell.angle_gamma   90.00
#
_symmetry.space_group_name_H-M   'P 1'
#
loop_
_entity.id
_entity.type
_entity.pdbx_description
1 polymer ?
#
loop_
_entity_poly.entity_id
_entity_poly.type
_entity_poly.pdbx_seq_one_letter_code
_entity_poly.pdbx_strand_id
1 'polypeptide(L)'
;MFAGKKFAAFLFDMDGTVVNSIAAAERVWADWARRQGLDVAAFLPTIHGVRAIETIAQLALPGVDPMREADALLQAEAADIDGILPIAGAAAFLASLPSERWAIVTSAPRELALLR
;
A
#
# COMPACT_ATOMS: atom_id res chain seq x y z
N MET A 1 -10.36 4.78 23.49
CA MET A 1 -10.37 3.51 22.72
C MET A 1 -11.31 2.56 23.44
N PHE A 2 -11.35 1.31 23.18
CA PHE A 2 -12.32 0.33 23.69
C PHE A 2 -12.08 -0.01 25.17
N ALA A 3 -12.33 0.94 26.06
CA ALA A 3 -12.08 0.81 27.50
C ALA A 3 -12.74 -0.44 28.06
N GLY A 4 -11.99 -1.22 28.86
CA GLY A 4 -12.49 -2.43 29.48
C GLY A 4 -12.56 -3.67 28.60
N LYS A 5 -12.25 -3.56 27.28
CA LYS A 5 -12.23 -4.70 26.38
C LYS A 5 -10.80 -5.22 26.21
N LYS A 6 -10.67 -6.56 26.13
CA LYS A 6 -9.43 -7.24 25.87
C LYS A 6 -9.49 -7.90 24.49
N PHE A 7 -8.37 -7.87 23.76
CA PHE A 7 -8.26 -8.43 22.42
C PHE A 7 -7.14 -9.45 22.39
N ALA A 8 -7.37 -10.60 21.73
CA ALA A 8 -6.38 -11.67 21.59
C ALA A 8 -5.26 -11.30 20.63
N ALA A 9 -5.57 -10.49 19.61
CA ALA A 9 -4.61 -10.07 18.59
C ALA A 9 -5.00 -8.73 17.99
N PHE A 10 -4.03 -8.08 17.33
CA PHE A 10 -4.22 -6.82 16.61
C PHE A 10 -3.72 -6.99 15.18
N LEU A 11 -4.51 -6.54 14.20
CA LEU A 11 -4.14 -6.53 12.80
C LEU A 11 -4.05 -5.06 12.34
N PHE A 12 -2.94 -4.70 11.71
CA PHE A 12 -2.69 -3.33 11.27
C PHE A 12 -2.55 -3.27 9.76
N ASP A 13 -3.16 -2.28 9.14
CA ASP A 13 -2.82 -1.87 7.79
C ASP A 13 -1.41 -1.26 7.79
N MET A 14 -0.74 -1.23 6.65
CA MET A 14 0.61 -0.71 6.53
C MET A 14 0.62 0.72 5.98
N ASP A 15 0.19 0.89 4.74
CA ASP A 15 0.29 2.18 4.04
C ASP A 15 -0.68 3.20 4.63
N GLY A 16 -0.15 4.31 5.11
CA GLY A 16 -0.95 5.34 5.76
C GLY A 16 -1.33 5.04 7.21
N THR A 17 -0.96 3.87 7.74
CA THR A 17 -1.24 3.48 9.12
C THR A 17 0.05 3.35 9.93
N VAL A 18 0.98 2.53 9.46
CA VAL A 18 2.28 2.30 10.12
C VAL A 18 3.38 3.10 9.43
N VAL A 19 3.34 3.20 8.13
CA VAL A 19 4.31 3.98 7.34
C VAL A 19 3.59 5.01 6.49
N ASN A 20 4.22 6.16 6.30
CA ASN A 20 3.71 7.23 5.45
C ASN A 20 4.20 7.00 4.01
N SER A 21 3.49 6.18 3.26
CA SER A 21 3.88 5.77 1.92
C SER A 21 2.88 6.19 0.83
N ILE A 22 1.78 6.84 1.21
CA ILE A 22 0.70 7.17 0.27
C ILE A 22 1.18 8.10 -0.83
N ALA A 23 1.96 9.13 -0.49
CA ALA A 23 2.49 10.06 -1.50
C ALA A 23 3.41 9.36 -2.50
N ALA A 24 4.26 8.46 -2.03
CA ALA A 24 5.16 7.70 -2.90
C ALA A 24 4.37 6.78 -3.84
N ALA A 25 3.39 6.06 -3.31
CA ALA A 25 2.52 5.21 -4.12
C ALA A 25 1.76 6.03 -5.17
N GLU A 26 1.21 7.16 -4.78
CA GLU A 26 0.48 8.02 -5.70
C GLU A 26 1.37 8.58 -6.82
N ARG A 27 2.65 8.88 -6.55
CA ARG A 27 3.56 9.31 -7.62
C ARG A 27 3.72 8.24 -8.69
N VAL A 28 3.93 7.00 -8.27
CA VAL A 28 4.14 5.87 -9.19
C VAL A 28 2.85 5.59 -9.99
N TRP A 29 1.72 5.54 -9.31
CA TRP A 29 0.44 5.27 -9.95
C TRP A 29 0.00 6.41 -10.86
N ALA A 30 0.27 7.66 -10.50
CA ALA A 30 -0.04 8.81 -11.35
C ALA A 30 0.73 8.75 -12.67
N ASP A 31 2.01 8.40 -12.62
CA ASP A 31 2.83 8.23 -13.81
C ASP A 31 2.30 7.10 -14.69
N TRP A 32 1.96 5.96 -14.09
CA TRP A 32 1.34 4.85 -14.79
C TRP A 32 0.00 5.26 -15.45
N ALA A 33 -0.85 5.96 -14.72
CA ALA A 33 -2.15 6.41 -15.23
C ALA A 33 -1.99 7.34 -16.43
N ARG A 34 -1.02 8.26 -16.38
CA ARG A 34 -0.73 9.15 -17.52
C ARG A 34 -0.33 8.36 -18.76
N ARG A 35 0.51 7.34 -18.60
CA ARG A 35 0.92 6.47 -19.72
C ARG A 35 -0.23 5.70 -20.31
N GLN A 36 -1.25 5.38 -19.50
CA GLN A 36 -2.47 4.70 -19.96
C GLN A 36 -3.53 5.65 -20.50
N GLY A 37 -3.31 6.95 -20.43
CA GLY A 37 -4.28 7.94 -20.87
C GLY A 37 -5.47 8.13 -19.93
N LEU A 38 -5.33 7.78 -18.66
CA LEU A 38 -6.39 7.90 -17.67
C LEU A 38 -6.42 9.30 -17.04
N ASP A 39 -7.60 9.68 -16.53
CA ASP A 39 -7.72 10.86 -15.69
C ASP A 39 -7.13 10.56 -14.31
N VAL A 40 -5.96 11.12 -14.04
CA VAL A 40 -5.20 10.85 -12.81
C VAL A 40 -6.01 11.20 -11.57
N ALA A 41 -6.66 12.37 -11.54
CA ALA A 41 -7.41 12.82 -10.37
C ALA A 41 -8.59 11.90 -10.05
N ALA A 42 -9.25 11.38 -11.06
CA ALA A 42 -10.36 10.45 -10.89
C ALA A 42 -9.88 9.04 -10.53
N PHE A 43 -8.70 8.65 -11.00
CA PHE A 43 -8.18 7.30 -10.81
C PHE A 43 -7.51 7.08 -9.45
N LEU A 44 -6.70 8.02 -8.98
CA LEU A 44 -5.90 7.83 -7.76
C LEU A 44 -6.69 7.40 -6.53
N PRO A 45 -7.91 7.92 -6.27
CA PRO A 45 -8.67 7.44 -5.11
C PRO A 45 -9.03 5.96 -5.13
N THR A 46 -8.94 5.30 -6.29
CA THR A 46 -9.32 3.89 -6.43
C THR A 46 -8.22 2.90 -6.06
N ILE A 47 -6.98 3.36 -5.88
CA ILE A 47 -5.84 2.47 -5.68
C ILE A 47 -5.63 2.03 -4.24
N HIS A 48 -6.15 2.77 -3.27
CA HIS A 48 -5.85 2.54 -1.85
C HIS A 48 -6.58 1.31 -1.32
N GLY A 49 -5.83 0.47 -0.59
CA GLY A 49 -6.38 -0.71 0.04
C GLY A 49 -6.74 -1.85 -0.92
N VAL A 50 -6.33 -1.77 -2.18
CA VAL A 50 -6.62 -2.78 -3.21
C VAL A 50 -5.30 -3.26 -3.81
N ARG A 51 -5.19 -4.56 -4.09
CA ARG A 51 -4.01 -5.09 -4.76
C ARG A 51 -3.90 -4.53 -6.16
N ALA A 52 -2.66 -4.25 -6.60
CA ALA A 52 -2.40 -3.63 -7.89
C ALA A 52 -3.02 -4.41 -9.05
N ILE A 53 -2.87 -5.73 -9.04
CA ILE A 53 -3.43 -6.57 -10.11
C ILE A 53 -4.95 -6.45 -10.21
N GLU A 54 -5.63 -6.32 -9.09
CA GLU A 54 -7.08 -6.16 -9.06
C GLU A 54 -7.50 -4.79 -9.60
N THR A 55 -6.80 -3.74 -9.21
CA THR A 55 -7.05 -2.39 -9.70
C THR A 55 -6.92 -2.32 -11.22
N ILE A 56 -5.85 -2.91 -11.76
CA ILE A 56 -5.61 -2.90 -13.21
C ILE A 56 -6.63 -3.76 -13.95
N ALA A 57 -6.95 -4.93 -13.41
CA ALA A 57 -7.93 -5.82 -14.03
C ALA A 57 -9.32 -5.19 -14.12
N GLN A 58 -9.72 -4.43 -13.10
CA GLN A 58 -11.01 -3.75 -13.07
C GLN A 58 -11.15 -2.68 -14.15
N LEU A 59 -10.04 -2.09 -14.59
CA LEU A 59 -10.06 -1.08 -15.66
C LEU A 59 -10.35 -1.70 -17.03
N ALA A 60 -10.11 -2.99 -17.20
CA ALA A 60 -10.37 -3.73 -18.44
C ALA A 60 -9.77 -3.05 -19.68
N LEU A 61 -8.56 -2.51 -19.57
CA LEU A 61 -7.90 -1.79 -20.67
C LEU A 61 -7.50 -2.74 -21.80
N PRO A 62 -7.84 -2.43 -23.07
CA PRO A 62 -7.45 -3.29 -24.19
C PRO A 62 -5.93 -3.41 -24.32
N GLY A 63 -5.46 -4.64 -24.56
CA GLY A 63 -4.03 -4.90 -24.76
C GLY A 63 -3.16 -4.81 -23.51
N VAL A 64 -3.75 -4.58 -22.35
CA VAL A 64 -3.02 -4.49 -21.08
C VAL A 64 -3.11 -5.83 -20.33
N ASP A 65 -1.96 -6.38 -19.98
CA ASP A 65 -1.86 -7.57 -19.14
C ASP A 65 -1.74 -7.13 -17.66
N PRO A 66 -2.76 -7.36 -16.83
CA PRO A 66 -2.74 -6.91 -15.44
C PRO A 66 -1.54 -7.44 -14.64
N MET A 67 -1.12 -8.67 -14.87
CA MET A 67 0.01 -9.26 -14.15
C MET A 67 1.31 -8.57 -14.50
N ARG A 68 1.55 -8.32 -15.79
CA ARG A 68 2.76 -7.62 -16.27
C ARG A 68 2.80 -6.19 -15.75
N GLU A 69 1.67 -5.49 -15.81
CA GLU A 69 1.60 -4.11 -15.35
C GLU A 69 1.75 -4.00 -13.83
N ALA A 70 1.16 -4.93 -13.08
CA ALA A 70 1.32 -4.98 -11.63
C ALA A 70 2.78 -5.22 -11.25
N ASP A 71 3.49 -6.07 -11.98
CA ASP A 71 4.91 -6.32 -11.74
C ASP A 71 5.76 -5.08 -12.03
N ALA A 72 5.47 -4.38 -13.13
CA ALA A 72 6.15 -3.13 -13.46
C ALA A 72 5.92 -2.05 -12.39
N LEU A 73 4.70 -1.94 -11.87
CA LEU A 73 4.39 -1.03 -10.77
C LEU A 73 5.14 -1.40 -9.49
N LEU A 74 5.22 -2.70 -9.18
CA LEU A 74 5.99 -3.17 -8.04
C LEU A 74 7.45 -2.74 -8.14
N GLN A 75 8.06 -2.89 -9.31
CA GLN A 75 9.45 -2.48 -9.54
C GLN A 75 9.61 -0.97 -9.39
N ALA A 76 8.66 -0.19 -9.92
CA ALA A 76 8.70 1.27 -9.80
C ALA A 76 8.55 1.73 -8.35
N GLU A 77 7.64 1.12 -7.60
CA GLU A 77 7.45 1.43 -6.18
C GLU A 77 8.67 1.01 -5.34
N ALA A 78 9.29 -0.11 -5.66
CA ALA A 78 10.50 -0.57 -4.98
C ALA A 78 11.69 0.38 -5.22
N ALA A 79 11.73 1.03 -6.38
CA ALA A 79 12.76 2.01 -6.73
C ALA A 79 12.49 3.40 -6.13
N ASP A 80 11.24 3.72 -5.78
CA ASP A 80 10.83 5.05 -5.28
C ASP A 80 10.38 4.93 -3.82
N ILE A 81 11.36 4.78 -2.92
CA ILE A 81 11.12 4.71 -1.47
C ILE A 81 11.44 6.03 -0.76
N ASP A 82 11.83 7.05 -1.49
CA ASP A 82 12.15 8.36 -0.92
C ASP A 82 10.92 8.98 -0.25
N GLY A 83 11.13 9.49 0.96
CA GLY A 83 10.07 10.14 1.72
C GLY A 83 9.14 9.17 2.45
N ILE A 84 9.36 7.84 2.35
CA ILE A 84 8.60 6.87 3.13
C ILE A 84 9.18 6.83 4.53
N LEU A 85 8.38 7.24 5.51
CA LEU A 85 8.78 7.31 6.90
C LEU A 85 7.75 6.59 7.78
N PRO A 86 8.18 6.06 8.94
CA PRO A 86 7.23 5.56 9.91
C PRO A 86 6.28 6.69 10.37
N ILE A 87 5.02 6.36 10.57
CA ILE A 87 4.08 7.31 11.14
C ILE A 87 4.43 7.52 12.61
N ALA A 88 4.39 8.77 13.07
CA ALA A 88 4.78 9.13 14.43
C ALA A 88 4.04 8.27 15.47
N GLY A 89 4.80 7.67 16.38
CA GLY A 89 4.28 6.81 17.44
C GLY A 89 4.00 5.37 17.02
N ALA A 90 4.02 5.03 15.72
CA ALA A 90 3.68 3.67 15.26
C ALA A 90 4.69 2.64 15.76
N ALA A 91 5.98 2.90 15.62
CA ALA A 91 7.01 1.96 16.06
C ALA A 91 6.97 1.73 17.58
N ALA A 92 6.81 2.80 18.36
CA ALA A 92 6.72 2.70 19.81
C ALA A 92 5.46 1.95 20.24
N PHE A 93 4.34 2.19 19.58
CA PHE A 93 3.09 1.49 19.86
C PHE A 93 3.21 -0.01 19.58
N LEU A 94 3.76 -0.39 18.42
CA LEU A 94 3.96 -1.79 18.07
C LEU A 94 4.92 -2.48 19.04
N ALA A 95 6.00 -1.80 19.45
CA ALA A 95 6.95 -2.33 20.42
C ALA A 95 6.33 -2.56 21.79
N SER A 96 5.24 -1.85 22.13
CA SER A 96 4.52 -2.04 23.40
C SER A 96 3.64 -3.29 23.41
N LEU A 97 3.39 -3.91 22.25
CA LEU A 97 2.53 -5.08 22.12
C LEU A 97 3.35 -6.36 22.09
N PRO A 98 2.80 -7.49 22.62
CA PRO A 98 3.47 -8.79 22.45
C PRO A 98 3.61 -9.11 20.95
N SER A 99 4.80 -9.50 20.51
CA SER A 99 5.09 -9.71 19.09
C SER A 99 4.25 -10.81 18.46
N GLU A 100 3.83 -11.80 19.23
CA GLU A 100 2.97 -12.89 18.78
C GLU A 100 1.50 -12.52 18.67
N ARG A 101 1.12 -11.30 19.07
CA ARG A 101 -0.27 -10.85 19.10
C ARG A 101 -0.58 -9.74 18.10
N TRP A 102 0.34 -9.40 17.21
CA TRP A 102 0.05 -8.45 16.16
C TRP A 102 0.67 -8.86 14.83
N ALA A 103 0.08 -8.39 13.77
CA ALA A 103 0.56 -8.62 12.40
C ALA A 103 0.16 -7.45 11.51
N ILE A 104 0.89 -7.31 10.40
CA ILE A 104 0.55 -6.34 9.35
C ILE A 104 -0.26 -7.06 8.28
N VAL A 105 -1.41 -6.49 7.94
CA VAL A 105 -2.25 -6.95 6.83
C VAL A 105 -2.27 -5.85 5.78
N THR A 106 -1.74 -6.15 4.60
CA THR A 106 -1.56 -5.14 3.56
C THR A 106 -1.91 -5.69 2.19
N SER A 107 -2.37 -4.81 1.28
CA SER A 107 -2.55 -5.12 -0.13
C SER A 107 -1.25 -5.11 -0.92
N ALA A 108 -0.16 -4.61 -0.35
CA ALA A 108 1.15 -4.58 -1.00
C ALA A 108 1.74 -5.98 -1.13
N PRO A 109 2.45 -6.28 -2.23
CA PRO A 109 3.21 -7.53 -2.33
C PRO A 109 4.27 -7.62 -1.23
N ARG A 110 4.61 -8.86 -0.85
CA ARG A 110 5.56 -9.11 0.24
C ARG A 110 6.89 -8.38 0.04
N GLU A 111 7.41 -8.40 -1.17
CA GLU A 111 8.70 -7.77 -1.50
C GLU A 111 8.66 -6.26 -1.21
N LEU A 112 7.57 -5.60 -1.57
CA LEU A 112 7.40 -4.18 -1.32
C LEU A 112 7.18 -3.89 0.17
N ALA A 113 6.38 -4.71 0.84
CA ALA A 113 6.13 -4.56 2.26
C ALA A 113 7.41 -4.65 3.09
N LEU A 114 8.33 -5.53 2.71
CA LEU A 114 9.61 -5.68 3.41
C LEU A 114 10.56 -4.49 3.22
N LEU A 115 10.38 -3.71 2.14
CA LEU A 115 11.15 -2.49 1.91
C LEU A 115 10.65 -1.29 2.70
N ARG A 116 9.41 -1.31 3.14
CA ARG A 116 8.75 -0.19 3.83
C ARG A 116 8.74 -0.26 5.36
#